data_48424fa61d508d5b3b2c085aa5c4e55a
#
_entry.id   48424fa61d508d5b3b2c085aa5c4e55a
#
_cell.length_a   1.000
_cell.length_b   1.000
_cell.length_c   1.000
_cell.angle_alpha   90.00
_cell.angle_beta   90.00
_cell.angle_gamma   90.00
#
_symmetry.space_group_name_H-M   'P 1'
#
loop_
_entity.id
_entity.type
_entity.pdbx_description
1 polymer ?
#
loop_
_entity_poly.entity_id
_entity_poly.type
_entity_poly.pdbx_seq_one_letter_code
_entity_poly.pdbx_strand_id
1 'polypeptide(L)'
;MVLAVEVIVCCLIFGIYRVIRIKRDPAYKISNMPEKLQKKVMHMRGYRNRNIRIMTDWEKFVKKLPTLIFWTIALVILTSIAGAKSFSTGFVFALLIWMAVLLFLELVVYCGWYAHTPKVWIKGTEDMAKKTYTNYAHYIGLIPQRALMGIVVAIIAVSYTHLRAHETSLH
;
A
#
# COMPACT_ATOMS: atom_id res chain seq x y z
N MET A 1 7.80 -5.27 -22.78
CA MET A 1 6.82 -6.35 -22.53
C MET A 1 6.93 -6.89 -21.10
N VAL A 2 8.11 -7.24 -20.61
CA VAL A 2 8.33 -7.79 -19.24
C VAL A 2 7.75 -6.88 -18.15
N LEU A 3 8.10 -5.58 -18.12
CA LEU A 3 7.59 -4.62 -17.12
C LEU A 3 6.05 -4.58 -17.02
N ALA A 4 5.35 -4.64 -18.17
CA ALA A 4 3.87 -4.61 -18.15
C ALA A 4 3.30 -5.87 -17.48
N VAL A 5 3.90 -7.04 -17.74
CA VAL A 5 3.52 -8.30 -17.09
C VAL A 5 3.79 -8.22 -15.58
N GLU A 6 4.94 -7.72 -15.16
CA GLU A 6 5.27 -7.53 -13.74
C GLU A 6 4.29 -6.62 -13.03
N VAL A 7 3.92 -5.49 -13.65
CA VAL A 7 2.91 -4.57 -13.09
C VAL A 7 1.57 -5.28 -12.88
N ILE A 8 1.09 -6.01 -13.90
CA ILE A 8 -0.18 -6.75 -13.81
C ILE A 8 -0.12 -7.81 -12.70
N VAL A 9 0.95 -8.61 -12.68
CA VAL A 9 1.14 -9.67 -11.68
C VAL A 9 1.20 -9.07 -10.27
N CYS A 10 1.93 -7.98 -10.07
CA CYS A 10 1.99 -7.28 -8.78
C CYS A 10 0.61 -6.75 -8.36
N CYS A 11 -0.12 -6.09 -9.26
CA CYS A 11 -1.47 -5.62 -8.97
C CYS A 11 -2.40 -6.75 -8.53
N LEU A 12 -2.37 -7.89 -9.22
CA LEU A 12 -3.18 -9.06 -8.87
C LEU A 12 -2.78 -9.66 -7.52
N ILE A 13 -1.48 -9.92 -7.29
CA ILE A 13 -1.00 -10.49 -6.03
C ILE A 13 -1.37 -9.60 -4.84
N PHE A 14 -1.04 -8.31 -4.91
CA PHE A 14 -1.32 -7.38 -3.80
C PHE A 14 -2.81 -7.09 -3.65
N GLY A 15 -3.57 -7.07 -4.75
CA GLY A 15 -5.02 -6.95 -4.73
C GLY A 15 -5.69 -8.13 -4.04
N ILE A 16 -5.38 -9.36 -4.46
CA ILE A 16 -5.90 -10.59 -3.87
C ILE A 16 -5.53 -10.68 -2.39
N TYR A 17 -4.25 -10.44 -2.06
CA TYR A 17 -3.79 -10.39 -0.68
C TYR A 17 -4.59 -9.39 0.16
N ARG A 18 -4.82 -8.19 -0.37
CA ARG A 18 -5.58 -7.15 0.33
C ARG A 18 -7.03 -7.56 0.56
N VAL A 19 -7.68 -8.11 -0.47
CA VAL A 19 -9.06 -8.59 -0.39
C VAL A 19 -9.22 -9.70 0.66
N ILE A 20 -8.30 -10.68 0.65
CA ILE A 20 -8.30 -11.77 1.65
C ILE A 20 -8.13 -11.22 3.07
N ARG A 21 -7.20 -10.27 3.27
CA ARG A 21 -6.95 -9.66 4.58
C ARG A 21 -8.15 -8.89 5.10
N ILE A 22 -8.82 -8.10 4.24
CA ILE A 22 -10.03 -7.36 4.61
C ILE A 22 -11.19 -8.32 4.93
N LYS A 23 -11.36 -9.40 4.16
CA LYS A 23 -12.40 -10.41 4.43
C LYS A 23 -12.20 -11.12 5.77
N ARG A 24 -10.94 -11.42 6.14
CA ARG A 24 -10.61 -12.06 7.43
C ARG A 24 -10.72 -11.10 8.61
N ASP A 25 -10.32 -9.86 8.41
CA ASP A 25 -10.34 -8.83 9.45
C ASP A 25 -10.71 -7.46 8.85
N PRO A 26 -11.99 -7.08 8.87
CA PRO A 26 -12.45 -5.79 8.35
C PRO A 26 -11.76 -4.59 8.98
N ALA A 27 -11.27 -4.69 10.21
CA ALA A 27 -10.54 -3.65 10.92
C ALA A 27 -9.01 -3.68 10.68
N TYR A 28 -8.52 -4.54 9.78
CA TYR A 28 -7.09 -4.77 9.51
C TYR A 28 -6.27 -3.49 9.29
N LYS A 29 -6.82 -2.50 8.65
CA LYS A 29 -6.14 -1.19 8.44
C LYS A 29 -7.00 -0.03 8.92
N ILE A 30 -7.59 -0.18 10.09
CA ILE A 30 -8.44 0.86 10.69
C ILE A 30 -7.75 2.23 10.76
N SER A 31 -6.43 2.27 10.96
CA SER A 31 -5.62 3.50 10.97
C SER A 31 -5.61 4.27 9.63
N ASN A 32 -5.97 3.61 8.53
CA ASN A 32 -6.07 4.22 7.20
C ASN A 32 -7.52 4.57 6.82
N MET A 33 -8.47 4.34 7.73
CA MET A 33 -9.89 4.65 7.51
C MET A 33 -10.21 6.06 8.02
N PRO A 34 -11.35 6.64 7.61
CA PRO A 34 -11.78 7.94 8.11
C PRO A 34 -11.84 8.00 9.65
N GLU A 35 -11.40 9.10 10.22
CA GLU A 35 -11.26 9.26 11.68
C GLU A 35 -12.57 8.99 12.45
N LYS A 36 -13.71 9.36 11.87
CA LYS A 36 -15.04 9.09 12.46
C LYS A 36 -15.27 7.59 12.67
N LEU A 37 -14.84 6.75 11.71
CA LEU A 37 -14.94 5.30 11.80
C LEU A 37 -13.96 4.75 12.83
N GLN A 38 -12.73 5.26 12.87
CA GLN A 38 -11.73 4.87 13.87
C GLN A 38 -12.27 5.11 15.29
N LYS A 39 -12.76 6.33 15.57
CA LYS A 39 -13.32 6.69 16.88
C LYS A 39 -14.47 5.77 17.29
N LYS A 40 -15.40 5.45 16.38
CA LYS A 40 -16.51 4.56 16.69
C LYS A 40 -16.02 3.15 17.02
N VAL A 41 -15.14 2.57 16.21
CA VAL A 41 -14.62 1.22 16.40
C VAL A 41 -13.83 1.09 17.72
N MET A 42 -13.10 2.14 18.14
CA MET A 42 -12.39 2.16 19.43
C MET A 42 -13.32 1.95 20.64
N HIS A 43 -14.56 2.44 20.58
CA HIS A 43 -15.53 2.31 21.66
C HIS A 43 -16.33 1.01 21.62
N MET A 44 -16.18 0.21 20.57
CA MET A 44 -16.91 -1.06 20.43
C MET A 44 -16.29 -2.18 21.26
N ARG A 45 -17.12 -2.91 22.05
CA ARG A 45 -16.66 -3.99 22.95
C ARG A 45 -15.80 -5.05 22.21
N GLY A 46 -16.18 -5.44 21.00
CA GLY A 46 -15.47 -6.44 20.20
C GLY A 46 -14.07 -6.03 19.71
N TYR A 47 -13.75 -4.74 19.76
CA TYR A 47 -12.46 -4.20 19.30
C TYR A 47 -11.64 -3.53 20.41
N ARG A 48 -12.21 -3.43 21.63
CA ARG A 48 -11.58 -2.79 22.79
C ARG A 48 -10.22 -3.41 23.15
N ASN A 49 -10.07 -4.71 23.03
CA ASN A 49 -8.83 -5.44 23.33
C ASN A 49 -7.74 -5.31 22.23
N ARG A 50 -8.04 -4.70 21.09
CA ARG A 50 -7.09 -4.59 19.96
C ARG A 50 -6.16 -3.38 20.05
N ASN A 51 -6.15 -2.62 21.16
CA ASN A 51 -5.35 -1.39 21.30
C ASN A 51 -5.48 -0.47 20.07
N ILE A 52 -6.70 -0.36 19.52
CA ILE A 52 -6.99 0.57 18.44
C ILE A 52 -6.94 1.96 19.06
N ARG A 53 -5.87 2.70 18.77
CA ARG A 53 -5.72 4.10 19.19
C ARG A 53 -5.40 4.97 17.98
N ILE A 54 -5.72 6.25 18.08
CA ILE A 54 -5.27 7.22 17.10
C ILE A 54 -3.76 7.36 17.28
N MET A 55 -3.01 6.90 16.28
CA MET A 55 -1.55 6.93 16.31
C MET A 55 -1.05 8.31 15.87
N THR A 56 0.05 8.73 16.47
CA THR A 56 0.83 9.88 15.97
C THR A 56 1.42 9.55 14.60
N ASP A 57 1.78 10.58 13.84
CA ASP A 57 2.33 10.36 12.49
C ASP A 57 3.66 9.60 12.52
N TRP A 58 4.47 9.80 13.59
CA TRP A 58 5.69 9.03 13.84
C TRP A 58 5.40 7.54 14.05
N GLU A 59 4.43 7.19 14.89
CA GLU A 59 4.05 5.79 15.12
C GLU A 59 3.51 5.13 13.85
N LYS A 60 2.74 5.88 13.04
CA LYS A 60 2.29 5.41 11.72
C LYS A 60 3.47 5.13 10.79
N PHE A 61 4.49 6.01 10.80
CA PHE A 61 5.70 5.84 10.00
C PHE A 61 6.48 4.60 10.43
N VAL A 62 6.79 4.45 11.73
CA VAL A 62 7.51 3.29 12.26
C VAL A 62 6.81 1.97 11.93
N LYS A 63 5.47 1.93 12.05
CA LYS A 63 4.70 0.73 11.65
C LYS A 63 4.76 0.42 10.15
N LYS A 64 5.11 1.38 9.32
CA LYS A 64 5.26 1.16 7.87
C LYS A 64 6.66 0.69 7.48
N LEU A 65 7.68 0.87 8.34
CA LEU A 65 9.07 0.51 8.02
C LEU A 65 9.23 -0.93 7.50
N PRO A 66 8.69 -1.98 8.13
CA PRO A 66 8.81 -3.33 7.59
C PRO A 66 8.23 -3.47 6.18
N THR A 67 7.14 -2.76 5.90
CA THR A 67 6.52 -2.75 4.57
C THR A 67 7.40 -2.01 3.56
N LEU A 68 8.05 -0.92 3.96
CA LEU A 68 8.97 -0.16 3.10
C LEU A 68 10.22 -1.00 2.76
N ILE A 69 10.80 -1.68 3.75
CA ILE A 69 11.94 -2.59 3.55
C ILE A 69 11.55 -3.71 2.56
N PHE A 70 10.41 -4.35 2.79
CA PHE A 70 9.90 -5.37 1.88
C PHE A 70 9.77 -4.85 0.44
N TRP A 71 9.17 -3.66 0.27
CA TRP A 71 9.02 -3.06 -1.06
C TRP A 71 10.35 -2.68 -1.70
N THR A 72 11.32 -2.19 -0.91
CA THR A 72 12.68 -1.90 -1.42
C THR A 72 13.30 -3.16 -2.02
N ILE A 73 13.28 -4.27 -1.28
CA ILE A 73 13.82 -5.54 -1.76
C ILE A 73 13.05 -6.04 -3.00
N ALA A 74 11.72 -5.97 -2.96
CA ALA A 74 10.90 -6.39 -4.10
C ALA A 74 11.20 -5.57 -5.35
N LEU A 75 11.33 -4.25 -5.24
CA LEU A 75 11.65 -3.38 -6.38
C LEU A 75 13.06 -3.61 -6.92
N VAL A 76 14.06 -3.90 -6.06
CA VAL A 76 15.40 -4.32 -6.51
C VAL A 76 15.31 -5.53 -7.43
N ILE A 77 14.56 -6.55 -7.01
CA ILE A 77 14.41 -7.79 -7.79
C ILE A 77 13.64 -7.53 -9.09
N LEU A 78 12.49 -6.86 -9.01
CA LEU A 78 11.63 -6.60 -10.18
C LEU A 78 12.35 -5.73 -11.22
N THR A 79 13.00 -4.64 -10.82
CA THR A 79 13.71 -3.78 -11.78
C THR A 79 14.89 -4.50 -12.44
N SER A 80 15.53 -5.44 -11.73
CA SER A 80 16.58 -6.29 -12.29
C SER A 80 16.03 -7.27 -13.34
N ILE A 81 14.88 -7.90 -13.07
CA ILE A 81 14.18 -8.80 -14.01
C ILE A 81 13.69 -8.03 -15.22
N ALA A 82 13.16 -6.81 -15.03
CA ALA A 82 12.72 -5.93 -16.11
C ALA A 82 13.87 -5.47 -17.03
N GLY A 83 15.12 -5.75 -16.66
CA GLY A 83 16.31 -5.43 -17.46
C GLY A 83 16.75 -3.99 -17.35
N ALA A 84 16.56 -3.33 -16.21
CA ALA A 84 17.05 -1.98 -15.96
C ALA A 84 18.57 -1.96 -15.92
N LYS A 85 19.20 -1.30 -16.91
CA LYS A 85 20.68 -1.22 -17.05
C LYS A 85 21.27 0.08 -16.52
N SER A 86 20.46 1.10 -16.25
CA SER A 86 20.90 2.38 -15.72
C SER A 86 20.08 2.81 -14.53
N PHE A 87 20.63 3.70 -13.71
CA PHE A 87 19.92 4.29 -12.58
C PHE A 87 18.57 4.90 -13.02
N SER A 88 18.58 5.69 -14.07
CA SER A 88 17.39 6.37 -14.59
C SER A 88 16.30 5.39 -15.01
N THR A 89 16.65 4.35 -15.77
CA THR A 89 15.70 3.32 -16.21
C THR A 89 15.14 2.53 -15.03
N GLY A 90 16.01 2.14 -14.07
CA GLY A 90 15.60 1.45 -12.87
C GLY A 90 14.66 2.27 -11.99
N PHE A 91 14.95 3.56 -11.84
CA PHE A 91 14.09 4.46 -11.08
C PHE A 91 12.70 4.60 -11.72
N VAL A 92 12.63 4.80 -13.02
CA VAL A 92 11.35 4.89 -13.75
C VAL A 92 10.57 3.58 -13.61
N PHE A 93 11.21 2.42 -13.77
CA PHE A 93 10.54 1.12 -13.62
C PHE A 93 10.03 0.90 -12.20
N ALA A 94 10.84 1.17 -11.18
CA ALA A 94 10.44 1.07 -9.78
C ALA A 94 9.25 1.97 -9.46
N LEU A 95 9.29 3.21 -9.94
CA LEU A 95 8.21 4.18 -9.74
C LEU A 95 6.92 3.77 -10.45
N LEU A 96 7.01 3.26 -11.68
CA LEU A 96 5.86 2.77 -12.43
C LEU A 96 5.20 1.58 -11.72
N ILE A 97 5.97 0.58 -11.27
CA ILE A 97 5.44 -0.57 -10.52
C ILE A 97 4.76 -0.10 -9.24
N TRP A 98 5.42 0.76 -8.45
CA TRP A 98 4.86 1.29 -7.21
C TRP A 98 3.56 2.05 -7.44
N MET A 99 3.56 2.99 -8.38
CA MET A 99 2.39 3.83 -8.67
C MET A 99 1.22 3.00 -9.20
N ALA A 100 1.48 2.05 -10.08
CA ALA A 100 0.43 1.18 -10.61
C ALA A 100 -0.23 0.36 -9.48
N VAL A 101 0.56 -0.27 -8.60
CA VAL A 101 0.02 -1.03 -7.47
C VAL A 101 -0.69 -0.11 -6.48
N LEU A 102 -0.16 1.07 -6.18
CA LEU A 102 -0.80 2.05 -5.32
C LEU A 102 -2.17 2.46 -5.87
N LEU A 103 -2.23 2.90 -7.11
CA LEU A 103 -3.47 3.34 -7.75
C LEU A 103 -4.48 2.19 -7.84
N PHE A 104 -4.03 0.99 -8.20
CA PHE A 104 -4.89 -0.19 -8.24
C PHE A 104 -5.51 -0.48 -6.85
N LEU A 105 -4.72 -0.46 -5.80
CA LEU A 105 -5.22 -0.71 -4.44
C LEU A 105 -6.19 0.38 -3.97
N GLU A 106 -5.89 1.65 -4.21
CA GLU A 106 -6.77 2.74 -3.74
C GLU A 106 -8.04 2.87 -4.57
N LEU A 107 -7.94 2.80 -5.89
CA LEU A 107 -9.09 3.03 -6.77
C LEU A 107 -9.93 1.76 -6.95
N VAL A 108 -9.30 0.62 -7.26
CA VAL A 108 -10.03 -0.61 -7.55
C VAL A 108 -10.44 -1.32 -6.27
N VAL A 109 -9.51 -1.53 -5.34
CA VAL A 109 -9.79 -2.33 -4.13
C VAL A 109 -10.57 -1.52 -3.09
N TYR A 110 -10.12 -0.30 -2.73
CA TYR A 110 -10.82 0.48 -1.71
C TYR A 110 -12.03 1.24 -2.24
N CYS A 111 -11.88 2.05 -3.28
CA CYS A 111 -13.00 2.83 -3.83
C CYS A 111 -13.98 1.96 -4.61
N GLY A 112 -13.50 1.01 -5.41
CA GLY A 112 -14.35 0.14 -6.20
C GLY A 112 -15.01 -0.96 -5.38
N TRP A 113 -14.21 -1.89 -4.84
CA TRP A 113 -14.74 -3.09 -4.20
C TRP A 113 -15.16 -2.89 -2.73
N TYR A 114 -14.27 -2.37 -1.87
CA TYR A 114 -14.52 -2.27 -0.43
C TYR A 114 -15.67 -1.31 -0.10
N ALA A 115 -15.67 -0.13 -0.72
CA ALA A 115 -16.71 0.88 -0.51
C ALA A 115 -18.12 0.40 -0.90
N HIS A 116 -18.22 -0.55 -1.85
CA HIS A 116 -19.48 -1.05 -2.38
C HIS A 116 -19.88 -2.45 -1.87
N THR A 117 -19.08 -3.03 -0.97
CA THR A 117 -19.37 -4.38 -0.45
C THR A 117 -19.70 -4.35 1.06
N PRO A 118 -20.97 -4.09 1.45
CA PRO A 118 -21.35 -4.00 2.87
C PRO A 118 -21.00 -5.22 3.69
N LYS A 119 -20.96 -6.40 3.08
CA LYS A 119 -20.63 -7.68 3.74
C LYS A 119 -19.24 -7.72 4.37
N VAL A 120 -18.33 -6.86 3.92
CA VAL A 120 -16.95 -6.77 4.43
C VAL A 120 -16.72 -5.55 5.34
N TRP A 121 -17.75 -4.78 5.63
CA TRP A 121 -17.64 -3.64 6.54
C TRP A 121 -17.55 -4.11 8.00
N ILE A 122 -17.08 -3.23 8.87
CA ILE A 122 -16.93 -3.53 10.30
C ILE A 122 -18.32 -3.67 10.91
N LYS A 123 -18.63 -4.84 11.48
CA LYS A 123 -19.92 -5.10 12.15
C LYS A 123 -20.14 -4.11 13.29
N GLY A 124 -21.36 -3.59 13.41
CA GLY A 124 -21.74 -2.58 14.41
C GLY A 124 -21.47 -1.13 13.96
N THR A 125 -21.13 -0.93 12.67
CA THR A 125 -20.99 0.39 12.07
C THR A 125 -21.99 0.62 10.93
N GLU A 126 -23.03 -0.20 10.86
CA GLU A 126 -24.02 -0.21 9.77
C GLU A 126 -24.76 1.12 9.65
N ASP A 127 -25.00 1.80 10.75
CA ASP A 127 -25.62 3.12 10.85
C ASP A 127 -24.76 4.27 10.25
N MET A 128 -23.42 4.09 10.25
CA MET A 128 -22.49 5.04 9.63
C MET A 128 -22.20 4.71 8.18
N ALA A 129 -22.71 3.57 7.73
CA ALA A 129 -22.14 2.78 6.67
C ALA A 129 -21.92 3.53 5.36
N LYS A 130 -22.96 4.03 4.73
CA LYS A 130 -22.83 4.43 3.33
C LYS A 130 -21.91 5.63 3.12
N LYS A 131 -22.13 6.71 3.88
CA LYS A 131 -21.39 7.97 3.71
C LYS A 131 -19.93 7.92 4.17
N THR A 132 -19.61 7.04 5.13
CA THR A 132 -18.27 6.94 5.69
C THR A 132 -17.39 6.01 4.86
N TYR A 133 -17.92 4.88 4.41
CA TYR A 133 -17.20 3.91 3.57
C TYR A 133 -17.05 4.38 2.12
N THR A 134 -17.97 5.20 1.58
CA THR A 134 -17.87 5.82 0.26
C THR A 134 -17.18 7.18 0.27
N ASN A 135 -16.41 7.50 1.30
CA ASN A 135 -15.63 8.73 1.35
C ASN A 135 -14.38 8.62 0.44
N TYR A 136 -14.60 8.71 -0.86
CA TYR A 136 -13.52 8.61 -1.87
C TYR A 136 -12.45 9.69 -1.68
N ALA A 137 -12.85 10.90 -1.27
CA ALA A 137 -11.90 11.99 -1.01
C ALA A 137 -10.86 11.60 0.05
N HIS A 138 -11.25 10.82 1.06
CA HIS A 138 -10.31 10.32 2.06
C HIS A 138 -9.29 9.34 1.46
N TYR A 139 -9.73 8.37 0.66
CA TYR A 139 -8.84 7.37 0.05
C TYR A 139 -7.92 8.00 -0.99
N ILE A 140 -8.46 8.85 -1.85
CA ILE A 140 -7.69 9.60 -2.86
C ILE A 140 -6.69 10.53 -2.18
N GLY A 141 -7.08 11.20 -1.09
CA GLY A 141 -6.21 12.09 -0.31
C GLY A 141 -4.99 11.40 0.31
N LEU A 142 -4.99 10.06 0.44
CA LEU A 142 -3.83 9.30 0.89
C LEU A 142 -2.79 9.02 -0.23
N ILE A 143 -3.18 9.19 -1.50
CA ILE A 143 -2.31 8.88 -2.65
C ILE A 143 -1.03 9.72 -2.66
N PRO A 144 -1.07 11.07 -2.50
CA PRO A 144 0.14 11.89 -2.55
C PRO A 144 1.18 11.48 -1.52
N GLN A 145 0.78 11.26 -0.27
CA GLN A 145 1.69 10.82 0.80
C GLN A 145 2.34 9.46 0.49
N ARG A 146 1.58 8.54 -0.09
CA ARG A 146 2.08 7.21 -0.45
C ARG A 146 2.94 7.23 -1.70
N ALA A 147 2.65 8.13 -2.64
CA ALA A 147 3.49 8.37 -3.82
C ALA A 147 4.88 8.90 -3.42
N LEU A 148 4.95 9.87 -2.49
CA LEU A 148 6.21 10.35 -1.94
C LEU A 148 7.02 9.22 -1.28
N MET A 149 6.39 8.34 -0.52
CA MET A 149 7.06 7.16 0.02
C MET A 149 7.60 6.25 -1.10
N GLY A 150 6.87 6.10 -2.20
CA GLY A 150 7.31 5.33 -3.37
C GLY A 150 8.54 5.92 -4.03
N ILE A 151 8.63 7.24 -4.13
CA ILE A 151 9.82 7.92 -4.66
C ILE A 151 11.05 7.59 -3.80
N VAL A 152 10.93 7.70 -2.48
CA VAL A 152 12.04 7.40 -1.55
C VAL A 152 12.47 5.93 -1.68
N VAL A 153 11.51 5.00 -1.68
CA VAL A 153 11.79 3.57 -1.82
C VAL A 153 12.44 3.25 -3.18
N ALA A 154 11.97 3.87 -4.26
CA ALA A 154 12.54 3.70 -5.59
C ALA A 154 13.99 4.21 -5.66
N ILE A 155 14.29 5.38 -5.07
CA ILE A 155 15.65 5.91 -5.00
C ILE A 155 16.57 4.92 -4.26
N ILE A 156 16.17 4.44 -3.08
CA ILE A 156 16.97 3.51 -2.28
C ILE A 156 17.21 2.20 -3.05
N ALA A 157 16.15 1.63 -3.63
CA ALA A 157 16.23 0.37 -4.37
C ALA A 157 17.22 0.46 -5.55
N VAL A 158 17.12 1.54 -6.32
CA VAL A 158 17.93 1.69 -7.53
C VAL A 158 19.37 2.11 -7.20
N SER A 159 19.60 2.90 -6.14
CA SER A 159 20.94 3.20 -5.66
C SER A 159 21.70 1.93 -5.29
N TYR A 160 21.04 0.98 -4.61
CA TYR A 160 21.64 -0.30 -4.26
C TYR A 160 22.01 -1.14 -5.49
N THR A 161 21.11 -1.24 -6.48
CA THR A 161 21.38 -2.02 -7.70
C THR A 161 22.51 -1.41 -8.53
N HIS A 162 22.59 -0.09 -8.59
CA HIS A 162 23.62 0.62 -9.34
C HIS A 162 25.03 0.44 -8.72
N LEU A 163 25.13 0.57 -7.39
CA LEU A 163 26.38 0.33 -6.66
C LEU A 163 26.91 -1.10 -6.89
N ARG A 164 26.03 -2.10 -6.78
CA ARG A 164 26.41 -3.50 -6.99
C ARG A 164 26.87 -3.79 -8.44
N ALA A 165 26.23 -3.16 -9.43
CA ALA A 165 26.63 -3.30 -10.82
C ALA A 165 28.04 -2.73 -11.08
N HIS A 166 28.42 -1.65 -10.41
CA HIS A 166 29.77 -1.07 -10.48
C HIS A 166 30.83 -2.00 -9.83
N GLU A 167 30.56 -2.61 -8.70
CA GLU A 167 31.48 -3.53 -8.04
C GLU A 167 31.76 -4.77 -8.90
N THR A 168 30.74 -5.33 -9.55
CA THR A 168 30.90 -6.51 -10.41
C THR A 168 31.60 -6.22 -11.75
N SER A 169 31.70 -4.96 -12.17
CA SER A 169 32.42 -4.58 -13.38
C SER A 169 33.92 -4.28 -13.15
N LEU A 170 34.36 -4.27 -11.89
CA LEU A 170 35.76 -4.05 -11.49
C LEU A 170 36.55 -5.35 -11.23
N HIS A 171 35.90 -6.49 -11.37
CA HIS A 171 36.47 -7.84 -11.29
C HIS A 171 36.32 -8.57 -12.62
#